data_d400380332bd840f12f3cd59b7cb4d8e
#
_entry.id   d400380332bd840f12f3cd59b7cb4d8e
#
_cell.length_a   1.000
_cell.length_b   1.000
_cell.length_c   1.000
_cell.angle_alpha   90.00
_cell.angle_beta   90.00
_cell.angle_gamma   90.00
#
_symmetry.space_group_name_H-M   'P 1'
#
loop_
_entity.id
_entity.type
_entity.pdbx_description
1 polymer ?
#
loop_
_entity_poly.entity_id
_entity_poly.type
_entity_poly.pdbx_seq_one_letter_code
_entity_poly.pdbx_strand_id
1 'polypeptide(L)'
;MHKKLFSTFLNKSFKKSNKYFRPYSSFKWNDPLSLESRLTNDEIMIKEEVHKFCQEKLLPRVIKATRNEHFDKDIMKEMGSMGMLGPTINGYGCSGVSSVSYGLITREIERVDSGYRSTLSV
;
A
#
# COMPACT_ATOMS: atom_id res chain seq x y z
N MET A 1 8.74 56.21 -26.94
CA MET A 1 8.97 55.67 -25.61
C MET A 1 7.99 54.58 -25.16
N HIS A 2 7.19 53.98 -26.08
CA HIS A 2 6.15 52.99 -25.77
C HIS A 2 6.47 51.54 -26.13
N LYS A 3 7.59 51.21 -26.76
CA LYS A 3 7.94 49.84 -27.18
C LYS A 3 8.63 48.97 -26.12
N LYS A 4 9.16 49.56 -25.04
CA LYS A 4 9.84 48.79 -23.96
C LYS A 4 8.91 48.24 -22.88
N LEU A 5 7.72 48.81 -22.74
CA LEU A 5 6.76 48.34 -21.73
C LEU A 5 6.00 47.05 -22.13
N PHE A 6 5.78 46.85 -23.44
CA PHE A 6 5.06 45.66 -23.93
C PHE A 6 5.90 44.38 -23.89
N SER A 7 7.22 44.49 -24.06
CA SER A 7 8.11 43.32 -23.99
C SER A 7 8.27 42.75 -22.58
N THR A 8 8.13 43.61 -21.57
CA THR A 8 8.23 43.21 -20.15
C THR A 8 6.95 42.51 -19.64
N PHE A 9 5.81 42.86 -20.24
CA PHE A 9 4.53 42.21 -19.91
C PHE A 9 4.39 40.80 -20.51
N LEU A 10 4.89 40.59 -21.73
CA LEU A 10 4.87 39.28 -22.36
C LEU A 10 5.83 38.28 -21.70
N ASN A 11 6.95 38.75 -21.15
CA ASN A 11 7.91 37.88 -20.46
C ASN A 11 7.49 37.48 -19.04
N LYS A 12 6.51 38.17 -18.41
CA LYS A 12 5.98 37.78 -17.10
C LYS A 12 4.84 36.75 -17.17
N SER A 13 4.17 36.65 -18.31
CA SER A 13 3.04 35.72 -18.50
C SER A 13 3.48 34.29 -18.81
N PHE A 14 4.68 34.08 -19.35
CA PHE A 14 5.16 32.74 -19.76
C PHE A 14 5.98 32.00 -18.69
N LYS A 15 6.22 32.57 -17.51
CA LYS A 15 6.88 31.90 -16.38
C LYS A 15 5.93 31.19 -15.42
N LYS A 16 4.65 31.06 -15.78
CA LYS A 16 3.63 30.39 -14.95
C LYS A 16 3.10 29.14 -15.64
N SER A 17 3.97 28.23 -16.00
CA SER A 17 3.55 26.88 -16.29
C SER A 17 4.75 25.94 -16.23
N ASN A 18 4.50 24.86 -15.69
CA ASN A 18 5.17 23.60 -15.57
C ASN A 18 5.60 23.20 -14.15
N LYS A 19 4.71 23.48 -13.19
CA LYS A 19 4.74 22.75 -11.92
C LYS A 19 4.20 21.31 -12.05
N TYR A 20 3.74 20.92 -13.25
CA TYR A 20 3.10 19.61 -13.50
C TYR A 20 3.76 18.76 -14.59
N PHE A 21 4.85 19.24 -15.19
CA PHE A 21 5.63 18.38 -16.06
C PHE A 21 6.53 17.50 -15.19
N ARG A 22 6.02 16.35 -14.77
CA ARG A 22 6.90 15.32 -14.19
C ARG A 22 7.79 14.83 -15.34
N PRO A 23 9.13 14.93 -15.21
CA PRO A 23 10.02 14.28 -16.16
C PRO A 23 9.65 12.81 -16.18
N TYR A 24 9.70 12.16 -17.33
CA TYR A 24 9.37 10.75 -17.55
C TYR A 24 9.82 9.91 -16.36
N SER A 25 8.86 9.42 -15.55
CA SER A 25 9.18 8.48 -14.50
C SER A 25 9.52 7.15 -15.18
N SER A 26 10.65 6.55 -14.84
CA SER A 26 10.97 5.20 -15.30
C SER A 26 9.86 4.25 -14.81
N PHE A 27 9.29 3.46 -15.73
CA PHE A 27 8.27 2.48 -15.39
C PHE A 27 8.85 1.40 -14.47
N LYS A 28 8.20 1.15 -13.34
CA LYS A 28 8.60 0.12 -12.39
C LYS A 28 7.52 -0.97 -12.37
N TRP A 29 7.89 -2.20 -12.71
CA TRP A 29 6.96 -3.34 -12.72
C TRP A 29 6.33 -3.65 -11.36
N ASN A 30 7.07 -3.47 -10.28
CA ASN A 30 6.62 -3.69 -8.90
C ASN A 30 5.72 -2.56 -8.37
N ASP A 31 5.82 -1.36 -8.95
CA ASP A 31 4.95 -0.22 -8.62
C ASP A 31 4.60 0.59 -9.87
N PRO A 32 3.79 0.01 -10.81
CA PRO A 32 3.50 0.62 -12.11
C PRO A 32 2.72 1.94 -12.00
N LEU A 33 2.00 2.14 -10.90
CA LEU A 33 1.23 3.36 -10.64
C LEU A 33 1.97 4.35 -9.74
N SER A 34 3.22 4.06 -9.36
CA SER A 34 4.03 4.86 -8.42
C SER A 34 3.28 5.18 -7.12
N LEU A 35 2.54 4.20 -6.58
CA LEU A 35 1.76 4.35 -5.35
C LEU A 35 2.66 4.52 -4.13
N GLU A 36 3.82 3.86 -4.10
CA GLU A 36 4.76 3.95 -2.98
C GLU A 36 5.22 5.38 -2.70
N SER A 37 5.32 6.21 -3.75
CA SER A 37 5.69 7.63 -3.60
C SER A 37 4.64 8.48 -2.85
N ARG A 38 3.47 7.93 -2.60
CA ARG A 38 2.34 8.59 -1.91
C ARG A 38 2.11 8.06 -0.51
N LEU A 39 2.79 6.96 -0.14
CA LEU A 39 2.68 6.34 1.17
C LEU A 39 3.57 7.06 2.18
N THR A 40 3.14 7.05 3.43
CA THR A 40 3.97 7.45 4.57
C THR A 40 5.01 6.38 4.89
N ASN A 41 6.04 6.73 5.66
CA ASN A 41 7.04 5.76 6.09
C ASN A 41 6.44 4.63 6.91
N ASP A 42 5.45 4.92 7.76
CA ASP A 42 4.77 3.92 8.58
C ASP A 42 3.96 2.95 7.70
N GLU A 43 3.29 3.45 6.67
CA GLU A 43 2.53 2.62 5.72
C GLU A 43 3.45 1.71 4.90
N ILE A 44 4.63 2.19 4.51
CA ILE A 44 5.65 1.39 3.81
C ILE A 44 6.16 0.29 4.76
N MET A 45 6.49 0.62 6.00
CA MET A 45 6.97 -0.34 7.00
C MET A 45 5.92 -1.43 7.27
N ILE A 46 4.65 -1.05 7.47
CA ILE A 46 3.54 -2.01 7.64
C ILE A 46 3.44 -2.95 6.42
N LYS A 47 3.47 -2.40 5.22
CA LYS A 47 3.43 -3.20 3.98
C LYS A 47 4.57 -4.21 3.92
N GLU A 48 5.81 -3.79 4.23
CA GLU A 48 7.00 -4.65 4.20
C GLU A 48 6.93 -5.78 5.23
N GLU A 49 6.55 -5.48 6.47
CA GLU A 49 6.40 -6.47 7.53
C GLU A 49 5.29 -7.49 7.21
N VAL A 50 4.14 -7.03 6.71
CA VAL A 50 3.05 -7.93 6.30
C VAL A 50 3.48 -8.77 5.10
N HIS A 51 4.17 -8.19 4.12
CA HIS A 51 4.70 -8.94 2.99
C HIS A 51 5.62 -10.07 3.47
N LYS A 52 6.58 -9.78 4.35
CA LYS A 52 7.49 -10.76 4.93
C LYS A 52 6.73 -11.89 5.63
N PHE A 53 5.77 -11.55 6.50
CA PHE A 53 4.91 -12.52 7.16
C PHE A 53 4.18 -13.43 6.15
N CYS A 54 3.60 -12.85 5.11
CA CYS A 54 2.88 -13.57 4.07
C CYS A 54 3.80 -14.57 3.35
N GLN A 55 5.01 -14.16 2.98
CA GLN A 55 5.96 -15.02 2.27
C GLN A 55 6.52 -16.14 3.17
N GLU A 56 6.81 -15.84 4.44
CA GLU A 56 7.44 -16.79 5.35
C GLU A 56 6.45 -17.74 6.02
N LYS A 57 5.23 -17.27 6.32
CA LYS A 57 4.26 -18.03 7.11
C LYS A 57 3.07 -18.55 6.32
N LEU A 58 2.50 -17.74 5.42
CA LEU A 58 1.28 -18.10 4.70
C LEU A 58 1.58 -18.89 3.42
N LEU A 59 2.48 -18.40 2.58
CA LEU A 59 2.77 -18.98 1.29
C LEU A 59 3.19 -20.47 1.35
N PRO A 60 4.04 -20.91 2.30
CA PRO A 60 4.42 -22.32 2.38
C PRO A 60 3.26 -23.25 2.75
N ARG A 61 2.21 -22.73 3.39
CA ARG A 61 1.06 -23.52 3.86
C ARG A 61 -0.04 -23.67 2.81
N VAL A 62 -0.21 -22.68 1.91
CA VAL A 62 -1.39 -22.56 1.03
C VAL A 62 -1.61 -23.79 0.14
N ILE A 63 -0.56 -24.29 -0.51
CA ILE A 63 -0.68 -25.44 -1.43
C ILE A 63 -1.15 -26.69 -0.69
N LYS A 64 -0.57 -26.97 0.48
CA LYS A 64 -0.94 -28.14 1.29
C LYS A 64 -2.35 -27.99 1.85
N ALA A 65 -2.70 -26.80 2.32
CA ALA A 65 -4.03 -26.49 2.84
C ALA A 65 -5.11 -26.69 1.76
N THR A 66 -4.89 -26.16 0.56
CA THR A 66 -5.81 -26.29 -0.57
C THR A 66 -5.97 -27.75 -1.01
N ARG A 67 -4.87 -28.53 -1.13
CA ARG A 67 -4.94 -29.95 -1.51
C ARG A 67 -5.67 -30.83 -0.50
N ASN A 68 -5.56 -30.49 0.77
CA ASN A 68 -6.18 -31.26 1.85
C ASN A 68 -7.54 -30.70 2.28
N GLU A 69 -8.04 -29.66 1.59
CA GLU A 69 -9.29 -28.97 1.95
C GLU A 69 -9.34 -28.56 3.44
N HIS A 70 -8.20 -28.12 3.95
CA HIS A 70 -8.02 -27.82 5.36
C HIS A 70 -7.63 -26.35 5.57
N PHE A 71 -8.33 -25.68 6.50
CA PHE A 71 -7.97 -24.33 6.96
C PHE A 71 -7.31 -24.41 8.34
N ASP A 72 -6.08 -23.93 8.43
CA ASP A 72 -5.33 -23.84 9.68
C ASP A 72 -5.78 -22.63 10.50
N LYS A 73 -6.58 -22.89 11.55
CA LYS A 73 -7.12 -21.83 12.43
C LYS A 73 -6.04 -21.07 13.23
N ASP A 74 -4.85 -21.65 13.40
CA ASP A 74 -3.77 -20.98 14.13
C ASP A 74 -3.22 -19.77 13.38
N ILE A 75 -3.41 -19.72 12.05
CA ILE A 75 -3.10 -18.54 11.23
C ILE A 75 -3.81 -17.28 11.77
N MET A 76 -5.05 -17.42 12.25
CA MET A 76 -5.79 -16.27 12.80
C MET A 76 -5.15 -15.74 14.08
N LYS A 77 -4.58 -16.61 14.92
CA LYS A 77 -3.85 -16.19 16.12
C LYS A 77 -2.54 -15.49 15.73
N GLU A 78 -1.85 -16.02 14.71
CA GLU A 78 -0.63 -15.42 14.19
C GLU A 78 -0.91 -14.02 13.61
N MET A 79 -1.96 -13.86 12.79
CA MET A 79 -2.40 -12.56 12.26
C MET A 79 -2.83 -11.60 13.39
N GLY A 80 -3.53 -12.09 14.41
CA GLY A 80 -3.93 -11.31 15.57
C GLY A 80 -2.73 -10.79 16.37
N SER A 81 -1.71 -11.63 16.58
CA SER A 81 -0.48 -11.21 17.29
C SER A 81 0.31 -10.13 16.54
N MET A 82 0.18 -10.07 15.22
CA MET A 82 0.75 -9.03 14.36
C MET A 82 -0.12 -7.76 14.28
N GLY A 83 -1.29 -7.74 14.96
CA GLY A 83 -2.21 -6.60 14.92
C GLY A 83 -2.96 -6.42 13.60
N MET A 84 -3.07 -7.48 12.80
CA MET A 84 -3.76 -7.42 11.49
C MET A 84 -5.27 -7.58 11.61
N LEU A 85 -5.78 -8.10 12.76
CA LEU A 85 -7.21 -8.26 12.99
C LEU A 85 -7.81 -6.97 13.56
N GLY A 86 -8.88 -6.46 12.93
CA GLY A 86 -9.50 -5.20 13.30
C GLY A 86 -8.54 -4.00 13.28
N PRO A 87 -7.64 -3.86 12.29
CA PRO A 87 -6.51 -2.93 12.38
C PRO A 87 -6.90 -1.46 12.40
N THR A 88 -8.10 -1.10 11.95
CA THR A 88 -8.63 0.27 11.95
C THR A 88 -9.36 0.64 13.24
N ILE A 89 -9.55 -0.30 14.16
CA ILE A 89 -10.26 -0.09 15.43
C ILE A 89 -9.31 0.57 16.42
N ASN A 90 -9.77 1.67 17.04
CA ASN A 90 -9.05 2.32 18.13
C ASN A 90 -9.46 1.69 19.47
N GLY A 91 -8.49 1.16 20.20
CA GLY A 91 -8.72 0.50 21.49
C GLY A 91 -8.82 -1.03 21.37
N TYR A 92 -9.21 -1.69 22.45
CA TYR A 92 -9.37 -3.16 22.56
C TYR A 92 -8.11 -3.98 22.21
N GLY A 93 -6.94 -3.36 22.24
CA GLY A 93 -5.69 -4.01 21.81
C GLY A 93 -5.46 -4.03 20.30
N CYS A 94 -6.31 -3.38 19.51
CA CYS A 94 -6.16 -3.25 18.06
C CYS A 94 -5.16 -2.16 17.70
N SER A 95 -4.61 -2.24 16.48
CA SER A 95 -3.49 -1.38 16.05
C SER A 95 -3.86 0.08 15.80
N GLY A 96 -5.14 0.39 15.46
CA GLY A 96 -5.61 1.75 15.18
C GLY A 96 -4.96 2.40 13.95
N VAL A 97 -4.58 1.62 12.94
CA VAL A 97 -3.91 2.11 11.73
C VAL A 97 -4.86 2.75 10.72
N SER A 98 -4.31 3.47 9.74
CA SER A 98 -5.08 4.12 8.69
C SER A 98 -5.81 3.12 7.78
N SER A 99 -6.87 3.57 7.09
CA SER A 99 -7.56 2.77 6.07
C SER A 99 -6.63 2.40 4.90
N VAL A 100 -5.61 3.23 4.62
CA VAL A 100 -4.58 2.93 3.61
C VAL A 100 -3.73 1.74 4.09
N SER A 101 -3.27 1.76 5.33
CA SER A 101 -2.54 0.63 5.93
C SER A 101 -3.36 -0.65 5.89
N TYR A 102 -4.67 -0.59 6.22
CA TYR A 102 -5.56 -1.74 6.08
C TYR A 102 -5.62 -2.28 4.65
N GLY A 103 -5.75 -1.39 3.67
CA GLY A 103 -5.71 -1.76 2.25
C GLY A 103 -4.39 -2.43 1.85
N LEU A 104 -3.26 -1.98 2.38
CA LEU A 104 -1.95 -2.59 2.14
C LEU A 104 -1.85 -3.99 2.78
N ILE A 105 -2.33 -4.16 4.03
CA ILE A 105 -2.40 -5.45 4.71
C ILE A 105 -3.21 -6.45 3.89
N THR A 106 -4.44 -6.08 3.52
CA THR A 106 -5.33 -6.96 2.76
C THR A 106 -4.75 -7.33 1.39
N ARG A 107 -4.10 -6.38 0.72
CA ARG A 107 -3.45 -6.61 -0.57
C ARG A 107 -2.32 -7.63 -0.49
N GLU A 108 -1.46 -7.55 0.53
CA GLU A 108 -0.34 -8.48 0.67
C GLU A 108 -0.83 -9.91 1.03
N ILE A 109 -1.89 -10.03 1.82
CA ILE A 109 -2.50 -11.33 2.13
C ILE A 109 -3.21 -11.92 0.89
N GLU A 110 -3.95 -11.10 0.12
CA GLU A 110 -4.61 -11.49 -1.13
C GLU A 110 -3.62 -12.03 -2.16
N ARG A 111 -2.39 -11.51 -2.20
CA ARG A 111 -1.33 -12.00 -3.08
C ARG A 111 -0.92 -13.45 -2.81
N VAL A 112 -1.21 -13.95 -1.63
CA VAL A 112 -0.95 -15.35 -1.26
C VAL A 112 -2.21 -16.20 -1.50
N ASP A 113 -3.34 -15.81 -0.91
CA ASP A 113 -4.59 -16.56 -1.03
C ASP A 113 -5.80 -15.70 -0.61
N SER A 114 -6.85 -15.71 -1.45
CA SER A 114 -8.08 -14.96 -1.18
C SER A 114 -8.88 -15.51 -0.02
N GLY A 115 -8.74 -16.80 0.32
CA GLY A 115 -9.37 -17.40 1.49
C GLY A 115 -8.81 -16.82 2.79
N TYR A 116 -7.50 -16.62 2.87
CA TYR A 116 -6.87 -15.96 4.01
C TYR A 116 -7.32 -14.50 4.14
N ARG A 117 -7.39 -13.78 3.01
CA ARG A 117 -7.88 -12.41 2.99
C ARG A 117 -9.35 -12.33 3.41
N SER A 118 -10.21 -13.21 2.93
CA SER A 118 -11.62 -13.25 3.31
C SER A 118 -11.78 -13.50 4.81
N THR A 119 -11.03 -14.43 5.37
CA THR A 119 -11.07 -14.74 6.81
C THR A 119 -10.62 -13.55 7.67
N LEU A 120 -9.66 -12.74 7.19
CA LEU A 120 -9.19 -11.55 7.91
C LEU A 120 -10.24 -10.41 7.92
N SER A 121 -11.05 -10.30 6.89
CA SER A 121 -11.93 -9.13 6.66
C SER A 121 -13.41 -9.38 7.01
N VAL A 122 -13.77 -10.55 7.50
CA VAL A 122 -15.17 -10.91 7.88
C VAL A 122 -15.44 -10.71 9.34
#